data_9ab50e9cb92b92775a94bdd4ed2d19aa
#
_entry.id   9ab50e9cb92b92775a94bdd4ed2d19aa
#
_cell.length_a   1.000
_cell.length_b   1.000
_cell.length_c   1.000
_cell.angle_alpha   90.00
_cell.angle_beta   90.00
_cell.angle_gamma   90.00
#
_symmetry.space_group_name_H-M   'P 1'
#
loop_
_entity.id
_entity.type
_entity.pdbx_description
1 polymer ?
#
loop_
_entity_poly.entity_id
_entity_poly.type
_entity_poly.pdbx_seq_one_letter_code
_entity_poly.pdbx_strand_id
1 'polypeptide(L)'
;GVYVIPYQRAATTSTAQEPLVEIARVMKGEPRVVILDEPTSSLASAEVELVISAVKKMSALGVAVIYVSHRMEEIRRIASCATVMRDGQVAGDVMLENTSTHHIVSLMLGRDHVDIAPVAPQEIVDQAVLEVRALRHKPKLEYISFTLRRGEVLGIAGLLGAGRSELLKAIVGLETYEQGEIVINGEKITRPDYGDMLKRGIGYTPENRKEAGIIPWLGVDENTVLTNRQKISTNG
;
A
#
# COMPACT_ATOMS: atom_id res chain seq x y z
N GLY A 1 11.66 -16.31 15.20
CA GLY A 1 12.47 -15.10 15.33
C GLY A 1 13.09 -14.74 14.00
N VAL A 2 13.08 -13.46 13.65
CA VAL A 2 13.80 -12.97 12.46
C VAL A 2 15.29 -13.05 12.76
N TYR A 3 15.99 -13.80 11.96
CA TYR A 3 17.46 -13.91 12.06
C TYR A 3 18.05 -12.79 11.20
N VAL A 4 18.67 -11.80 11.83
CA VAL A 4 19.51 -10.82 11.13
C VAL A 4 20.94 -11.33 11.20
N ILE A 5 21.58 -11.52 10.06
CA ILE A 5 22.97 -11.96 10.00
C ILE A 5 23.85 -10.74 10.39
N PRO A 6 24.62 -10.78 11.50
CA PRO A 6 25.31 -9.60 12.02
C PRO A 6 26.28 -8.91 11.07
N TYR A 7 26.81 -9.63 10.08
CA TYR A 7 27.77 -9.12 9.10
C TYR A 7 27.16 -8.85 7.73
N GLN A 8 25.82 -8.96 7.59
CA GLN A 8 25.12 -8.63 6.37
C GLN A 8 25.15 -7.11 6.13
N ARG A 9 25.34 -6.68 4.87
CA ARG A 9 25.21 -5.26 4.52
C ARG A 9 23.76 -4.82 4.69
N ALA A 10 23.51 -3.66 5.30
CA ALA A 10 22.16 -3.13 5.50
C ALA A 10 21.37 -3.01 4.18
N ALA A 11 22.04 -2.67 3.08
CA ALA A 11 21.41 -2.62 1.74
C ALA A 11 20.86 -3.97 1.23
N THR A 12 21.20 -5.08 1.88
CA THR A 12 20.70 -6.42 1.54
C THR A 12 19.70 -6.97 2.57
N THR A 13 19.33 -6.17 3.58
CA THR A 13 18.26 -6.52 4.51
C THR A 13 16.90 -6.44 3.81
N SER A 14 15.97 -7.28 4.22
CA SER A 14 14.59 -7.15 3.78
C SER A 14 13.92 -5.96 4.46
N THR A 15 12.89 -5.40 3.83
CA THR A 15 12.06 -4.33 4.43
C THR A 15 11.54 -4.69 5.83
N ALA A 16 11.30 -5.98 6.09
CA ALA A 16 10.92 -6.51 7.40
C ALA A 16 12.01 -6.40 8.47
N GLN A 17 13.26 -6.46 8.07
CA GLN A 17 14.41 -6.43 8.98
C GLN A 17 14.83 -5.00 9.34
N GLU A 18 14.61 -4.03 8.47
CA GLU A 18 15.05 -2.65 8.66
C GLU A 18 14.57 -2.03 9.99
N PRO A 19 13.26 -2.04 10.33
CA PRO A 19 12.80 -1.47 11.60
C PRO A 19 13.36 -2.20 12.83
N LEU A 20 13.59 -3.51 12.72
CA LEU A 20 14.17 -4.28 13.82
C LEU A 20 15.64 -3.96 14.03
N VAL A 21 16.40 -3.70 12.97
CA VAL A 21 17.79 -3.23 13.05
C VAL A 21 17.84 -1.84 13.69
N GLU A 22 16.92 -0.94 13.30
CA GLU A 22 16.84 0.40 13.92
C GLU A 22 16.52 0.33 15.41
N ILE A 23 15.51 -0.46 15.79
CA ILE A 23 15.17 -0.70 17.20
C ILE A 23 16.37 -1.26 17.95
N ALA A 24 17.06 -2.27 17.42
CA ALA A 24 18.23 -2.87 18.05
C ALA A 24 19.38 -1.86 18.22
N ARG A 25 19.59 -0.99 17.22
CA ARG A 25 20.59 0.09 17.29
C ARG A 25 20.30 1.08 18.40
N VAL A 26 19.04 1.51 18.51
CA VAL A 26 18.60 2.46 19.55
C VAL A 26 18.72 1.82 20.93
N MET A 27 18.31 0.56 21.08
CA MET A 27 18.34 -0.18 22.35
C MET A 27 19.75 -0.42 22.89
N LYS A 28 20.77 -0.47 22.03
CA LYS A 28 22.17 -0.59 22.46
C LYS A 28 22.65 0.58 23.32
N GLY A 29 22.01 1.75 23.16
CA GLY A 29 22.30 2.96 23.93
C GLY A 29 21.62 3.02 25.29
N GLU A 30 20.93 1.96 25.75
CA GLU A 30 20.18 1.90 27.02
C GLU A 30 19.22 3.11 27.17
N PRO A 31 18.34 3.39 26.21
CA PRO A 31 17.50 4.57 26.22
C PRO A 31 16.46 4.49 27.35
N ARG A 32 16.11 5.63 27.93
CA ARG A 32 14.95 5.74 28.83
C ARG A 32 13.64 5.96 28.06
N VAL A 33 13.73 6.57 26.88
CA VAL A 33 12.59 6.86 26.00
C VAL A 33 12.95 6.48 24.58
N VAL A 34 12.05 5.82 23.89
CA VAL A 34 12.17 5.49 22.46
C VAL A 34 10.96 6.08 21.75
N ILE A 35 11.19 6.75 20.62
CA ILE A 35 10.15 7.28 19.75
C ILE A 35 10.17 6.49 18.46
N LEU A 36 9.03 5.93 18.08
CA LEU A 36 8.82 5.16 16.86
C LEU A 36 7.77 5.86 16.02
N ASP A 37 8.18 6.39 14.86
CA ASP A 37 7.32 7.09 13.92
C ASP A 37 6.99 6.17 12.74
N GLU A 38 5.73 5.73 12.66
CA GLU A 38 5.19 4.84 11.62
C GLU A 38 6.07 3.59 11.31
N PRO A 39 6.56 2.86 12.34
CA PRO A 39 7.58 1.83 12.13
C PRO A 39 7.10 0.61 11.34
N THR A 40 5.81 0.54 11.04
CA THR A 40 5.15 -0.59 10.35
C THR A 40 4.52 -0.20 9.02
N SER A 41 4.70 1.03 8.55
CA SER A 41 4.00 1.57 7.37
C SER A 41 4.24 0.76 6.10
N SER A 42 5.44 0.18 5.93
CA SER A 42 5.84 -0.63 4.77
C SER A 42 5.85 -2.14 5.02
N LEU A 43 5.37 -2.59 6.19
CA LEU A 43 5.47 -3.98 6.61
C LEU A 43 4.22 -4.81 6.31
N ALA A 44 4.42 -6.09 5.98
CA ALA A 44 3.33 -7.07 5.95
C ALA A 44 2.86 -7.43 7.36
N SER A 45 1.63 -7.94 7.50
CA SER A 45 1.02 -8.27 8.79
C SER A 45 1.87 -9.19 9.67
N ALA A 46 2.55 -10.16 9.08
CA ALA A 46 3.46 -11.07 9.82
C ALA A 46 4.69 -10.34 10.38
N GLU A 47 5.15 -9.30 9.72
CA GLU A 47 6.32 -8.49 10.09
C GLU A 47 5.95 -7.47 11.17
N VAL A 48 4.73 -6.93 11.12
CA VAL A 48 4.16 -6.06 12.15
C VAL A 48 4.20 -6.74 13.53
N GLU A 49 3.94 -8.05 13.59
CA GLU A 49 4.01 -8.84 14.83
C GLU A 49 5.37 -8.76 15.51
N LEU A 50 6.43 -8.71 14.72
CA LEU A 50 7.81 -8.64 15.22
C LEU A 50 8.08 -7.29 15.86
N VAL A 51 7.64 -6.20 15.23
CA VAL A 51 7.77 -4.84 15.77
C VAL A 51 6.95 -4.72 17.06
N ILE A 52 5.69 -5.17 17.07
CA ILE A 52 4.84 -5.18 18.27
C ILE A 52 5.50 -5.96 19.41
N SER A 53 6.06 -7.14 19.11
CA SER A 53 6.77 -7.94 20.10
C SER A 53 8.00 -7.21 20.65
N ALA A 54 8.74 -6.50 19.80
CA ALA A 54 9.90 -5.70 20.22
C ALA A 54 9.47 -4.54 21.13
N VAL A 55 8.40 -3.81 20.77
CA VAL A 55 7.83 -2.72 21.59
C VAL A 55 7.41 -3.21 22.96
N LYS A 56 6.70 -4.34 23.04
CA LYS A 56 6.30 -4.94 24.32
C LYS A 56 7.50 -5.32 25.20
N LYS A 57 8.57 -5.85 24.57
CA LYS A 57 9.81 -6.16 25.30
C LYS A 57 10.51 -4.92 25.84
N MET A 58 10.57 -3.83 25.04
CA MET A 58 11.13 -2.55 25.51
C MET A 58 10.35 -2.01 26.71
N SER A 59 9.03 -2.01 26.63
CA SER A 59 8.17 -1.59 27.74
C SER A 59 8.37 -2.45 29.00
N ALA A 60 8.49 -3.76 28.84
CA ALA A 60 8.77 -4.68 29.96
C ALA A 60 10.14 -4.46 30.61
N LEU A 61 11.11 -3.90 29.88
CA LEU A 61 12.42 -3.49 30.41
C LEU A 61 12.40 -2.09 31.04
N GLY A 62 11.22 -1.45 31.13
CA GLY A 62 11.08 -0.13 31.76
C GLY A 62 11.37 1.05 30.81
N VAL A 63 11.52 0.82 29.51
CA VAL A 63 11.70 1.87 28.53
C VAL A 63 10.34 2.51 28.21
N ALA A 64 10.24 3.83 28.32
CA ALA A 64 9.04 4.56 27.87
C ALA A 64 9.03 4.62 26.33
N VAL A 65 7.89 4.30 25.72
CA VAL A 65 7.78 4.28 24.26
C VAL A 65 6.68 5.24 23.81
N ILE A 66 7.04 6.14 22.87
CA ILE A 66 6.08 6.91 22.09
C ILE A 66 5.95 6.21 20.73
N TYR A 67 4.76 5.73 20.44
CA TYR A 67 4.46 5.01 19.19
C TYR A 67 3.48 5.81 18.35
N VAL A 68 3.93 6.31 17.22
CA VAL A 68 3.10 7.07 16.28
C VAL A 68 2.63 6.13 15.17
N SER A 69 1.33 6.03 14.97
CA SER A 69 0.72 5.25 13.89
C SER A 69 -0.71 5.71 13.63
N HIS A 70 -1.16 5.54 12.40
CA HIS A 70 -2.58 5.67 12.03
C HIS A 70 -3.33 4.34 12.04
N ARG A 71 -2.65 3.24 12.35
CA ARG A 71 -3.21 1.87 12.39
C ARG A 71 -3.70 1.54 13.79
N MET A 72 -5.01 1.74 14.00
CA MET A 72 -5.64 1.57 15.33
C MET A 72 -5.47 0.17 15.92
N GLU A 73 -5.41 -0.86 15.09
CA GLU A 73 -5.20 -2.24 15.53
C GLU A 73 -3.86 -2.41 16.24
N GLU A 74 -2.80 -1.76 15.75
CA GLU A 74 -1.46 -1.79 16.37
C GLU A 74 -1.46 -1.05 17.69
N ILE A 75 -1.98 0.19 17.69
CA ILE A 75 -2.04 1.05 18.89
C ILE A 75 -2.78 0.32 20.02
N ARG A 76 -3.92 -0.30 19.76
CA ARG A 76 -4.70 -1.05 20.76
C ARG A 76 -3.98 -2.25 21.35
N ARG A 77 -2.99 -2.78 20.65
CA ARG A 77 -2.23 -3.96 21.09
C ARG A 77 -1.04 -3.64 21.99
N ILE A 78 -0.57 -2.39 21.95
CA ILE A 78 0.69 -1.98 22.62
C ILE A 78 0.50 -0.84 23.62
N ALA A 79 -0.54 -0.03 23.47
CA ALA A 79 -0.78 1.14 24.30
C ALA A 79 -2.08 1.00 25.12
N SER A 80 -2.13 1.66 26.28
CA SER A 80 -3.33 1.80 27.13
C SER A 80 -4.06 3.12 26.86
N CYS A 81 -3.35 4.15 26.42
CA CYS A 81 -3.89 5.46 26.12
C CYS A 81 -3.32 5.98 24.80
N ALA A 82 -4.02 6.91 24.19
CA ALA A 82 -3.56 7.60 22.98
C ALA A 82 -3.93 9.08 23.03
N THR A 83 -3.00 9.92 22.58
CA THR A 83 -3.23 11.33 22.27
C THR A 83 -3.55 11.44 20.79
N VAL A 84 -4.76 11.86 20.45
CA VAL A 84 -5.19 12.05 19.06
C VAL A 84 -4.81 13.46 18.61
N MET A 85 -4.11 13.55 17.49
CA MET A 85 -3.69 14.81 16.91
C MET A 85 -4.42 15.09 15.59
N ARG A 86 -4.74 16.36 15.36
CA ARG A 86 -5.31 16.85 14.11
C ARG A 86 -4.84 18.28 13.85
N ASP A 87 -4.38 18.57 12.63
CA ASP A 87 -3.93 19.90 12.20
C ASP A 87 -2.91 20.55 13.17
N GLY A 88 -2.00 19.75 13.72
CA GLY A 88 -0.97 20.18 14.67
C GLY A 88 -1.47 20.45 16.09
N GLN A 89 -2.73 20.13 16.41
CA GLN A 89 -3.33 20.31 17.72
C GLN A 89 -3.78 18.98 18.32
N VAL A 90 -3.87 18.92 19.66
CA VAL A 90 -4.46 17.79 20.36
C VAL A 90 -5.97 17.85 20.18
N ALA A 91 -6.54 16.86 19.52
CA ALA A 91 -7.98 16.70 19.32
C ALA A 91 -8.65 15.97 20.50
N GLY A 92 -7.88 15.17 21.25
CA GLY A 92 -8.35 14.51 22.47
C GLY A 92 -7.35 13.50 23.00
N ASP A 93 -7.43 13.23 24.29
CA ASP A 93 -6.73 12.13 24.97
C ASP A 93 -7.75 11.05 25.31
N VAL A 94 -7.44 9.81 24.99
CA VAL A 94 -8.35 8.69 25.12
C VAL A 94 -7.72 7.49 25.83
N MET A 95 -8.51 6.84 26.67
CA MET A 95 -8.19 5.51 27.21
C MET A 95 -8.71 4.47 26.22
N LEU A 96 -7.80 3.68 25.63
CA LEU A 96 -8.12 2.77 24.53
C LEU A 96 -9.08 1.65 24.93
N GLU A 97 -9.06 1.22 26.17
CA GLU A 97 -9.97 0.21 26.71
C GLU A 97 -11.45 0.64 26.62
N ASN A 98 -11.72 1.94 26.91
CA ASN A 98 -13.08 2.47 27.02
C ASN A 98 -13.52 3.28 25.81
N THR A 99 -12.68 3.40 24.76
CA THR A 99 -12.96 4.26 23.61
C THR A 99 -13.08 3.42 22.33
N SER A 100 -14.19 3.58 21.61
CA SER A 100 -14.36 2.89 20.32
C SER A 100 -13.38 3.41 19.26
N THR A 101 -13.02 2.55 18.30
CA THR A 101 -12.20 2.96 17.16
C THR A 101 -12.89 4.06 16.35
N HIS A 102 -14.21 3.99 16.20
CA HIS A 102 -15.02 5.01 15.54
C HIS A 102 -14.83 6.39 16.18
N HIS A 103 -14.89 6.48 17.53
CA HIS A 103 -14.70 7.75 18.24
C HIS A 103 -13.28 8.32 18.03
N ILE A 104 -12.25 7.47 18.05
CA ILE A 104 -10.88 7.91 17.78
C ILE A 104 -10.75 8.45 16.36
N VAL A 105 -11.32 7.75 15.38
CA VAL A 105 -11.33 8.19 13.97
C VAL A 105 -12.11 9.49 13.81
N SER A 106 -13.23 9.68 14.50
CA SER A 106 -13.99 10.93 14.51
C SER A 106 -13.13 12.11 15.02
N LEU A 107 -12.37 11.90 16.09
CA LEU A 107 -11.42 12.90 16.60
C LEU A 107 -10.34 13.24 15.57
N MET A 108 -9.79 12.23 14.90
CA MET A 108 -8.77 12.42 13.85
C MET A 108 -9.30 13.23 12.67
N LEU A 109 -10.53 12.96 12.23
CA LEU A 109 -11.15 13.60 11.06
C LEU A 109 -11.89 14.91 11.38
N GLY A 110 -12.26 15.14 12.64
CA GLY A 110 -13.00 16.33 13.08
C GLY A 110 -14.45 16.38 12.60
N ARG A 111 -14.98 15.26 12.19
CA ARG A 111 -16.39 15.07 11.79
C ARG A 111 -16.88 13.81 12.44
N ASP A 112 -18.15 13.80 12.85
CA ASP A 112 -18.82 12.53 13.06
C ASP A 112 -18.72 11.78 11.73
N HIS A 113 -18.09 10.61 11.77
CA HIS A 113 -17.92 9.78 10.58
C HIS A 113 -19.33 9.47 10.08
N VAL A 114 -19.71 10.10 8.98
CA VAL A 114 -20.87 9.63 8.24
C VAL A 114 -20.46 8.24 7.76
N ASP A 115 -21.13 7.21 8.29
CA ASP A 115 -21.02 5.87 7.73
C ASP A 115 -21.15 6.03 6.21
N ILE A 116 -20.11 5.71 5.49
CA ILE A 116 -20.18 5.68 4.03
C ILE A 116 -21.23 4.60 3.78
N ALA A 117 -22.45 5.04 3.46
CA ALA A 117 -23.51 4.11 3.10
C ALA A 117 -22.93 3.16 2.03
N PRO A 118 -23.20 1.86 2.13
CA PRO A 118 -22.76 0.93 1.10
C PRO A 118 -23.12 1.51 -0.24
N VAL A 119 -22.13 1.65 -1.13
CA VAL A 119 -22.39 2.14 -2.50
C VAL A 119 -23.49 1.25 -3.05
N ALA A 120 -24.62 1.87 -3.43
CA ALA A 120 -25.71 1.13 -4.04
C ALA A 120 -25.15 0.31 -5.19
N PRO A 121 -25.57 -0.95 -5.37
CA PRO A 121 -25.08 -1.78 -6.48
C PRO A 121 -25.25 -0.99 -7.77
N GLN A 122 -24.14 -0.64 -8.42
CA GLN A 122 -24.21 -0.06 -9.76
C GLN A 122 -24.75 -1.14 -10.69
N GLU A 123 -25.65 -0.77 -11.61
CA GLU A 123 -26.02 -1.66 -12.70
C GLU A 123 -24.76 -1.96 -13.52
N ILE A 124 -24.19 -3.13 -13.29
CA ILE A 124 -23.04 -3.61 -14.06
C ILE A 124 -23.59 -4.04 -15.41
N VAL A 125 -23.16 -3.36 -16.46
CA VAL A 125 -23.48 -3.78 -17.83
C VAL A 125 -22.71 -5.08 -18.11
N ASP A 126 -23.39 -6.13 -18.55
CA ASP A 126 -22.78 -7.43 -18.87
C ASP A 126 -21.98 -7.35 -20.19
N GLN A 127 -21.01 -6.45 -20.20
CA GLN A 127 -20.05 -6.26 -21.27
C GLN A 127 -18.64 -6.38 -20.69
N ALA A 128 -17.93 -7.43 -21.01
CA ALA A 128 -16.54 -7.61 -20.64
C ALA A 128 -15.68 -6.55 -21.35
N VAL A 129 -14.93 -5.76 -20.58
CA VAL A 129 -13.98 -4.76 -21.09
C VAL A 129 -12.54 -5.23 -20.99
N LEU A 130 -12.24 -6.10 -20.00
CA LEU A 130 -10.95 -6.74 -19.84
C LEU A 130 -11.17 -8.19 -19.41
N GLU A 131 -10.51 -9.11 -20.08
CA GLU A 131 -10.43 -10.49 -19.66
C GLU A 131 -8.97 -10.90 -19.57
N VAL A 132 -8.61 -11.50 -18.45
CA VAL A 132 -7.31 -12.15 -18.23
C VAL A 132 -7.57 -13.65 -18.14
N ARG A 133 -6.89 -14.44 -18.97
CA ARG A 133 -7.11 -15.87 -19.07
C ARG A 133 -5.82 -16.63 -18.84
N ALA A 134 -5.78 -17.41 -17.76
CA ALA A 134 -4.68 -18.28 -17.38
C ALA A 134 -3.29 -17.61 -17.47
N LEU A 135 -3.19 -16.34 -17.01
CA LEU A 135 -1.94 -15.59 -17.04
C LEU A 135 -0.92 -16.21 -16.08
N ARG A 136 0.27 -16.50 -16.59
CA ARG A 136 1.37 -17.08 -15.85
C ARG A 136 2.65 -16.32 -16.05
N HIS A 137 3.31 -15.99 -14.94
CA HIS A 137 4.67 -15.41 -14.90
C HIS A 137 5.37 -15.84 -13.61
N LYS A 138 6.21 -16.86 -13.70
CA LYS A 138 6.93 -17.41 -12.54
C LYS A 138 7.94 -16.40 -11.96
N PRO A 139 8.16 -16.43 -10.64
CA PRO A 139 7.54 -17.34 -9.65
C PRO A 139 6.22 -16.82 -9.04
N LYS A 140 5.70 -15.65 -9.47
CA LYS A 140 4.66 -14.93 -8.73
C LYS A 140 3.23 -15.11 -9.28
N LEU A 141 3.08 -15.41 -10.55
CA LEU A 141 1.75 -15.56 -11.17
C LEU A 141 1.56 -16.98 -11.66
N GLU A 142 0.53 -17.67 -11.18
CA GLU A 142 0.18 -19.01 -11.63
C GLU A 142 -1.29 -19.06 -12.08
N TYR A 143 -1.50 -19.02 -13.41
CA TYR A 143 -2.79 -19.23 -14.08
C TYR A 143 -3.91 -18.29 -13.58
N ILE A 144 -3.61 -17.02 -13.41
CA ILE A 144 -4.58 -16.01 -12.97
C ILE A 144 -5.62 -15.77 -14.08
N SER A 145 -6.89 -15.83 -13.71
CA SER A 145 -8.00 -15.57 -14.62
C SER A 145 -9.07 -14.73 -13.94
N PHE A 146 -9.56 -13.70 -14.62
CA PHE A 146 -10.72 -12.92 -14.22
C PHE A 146 -11.28 -12.13 -15.39
N THR A 147 -12.49 -11.64 -15.21
CA THR A 147 -13.15 -10.75 -16.16
C THR A 147 -13.58 -9.48 -15.46
N LEU A 148 -13.33 -8.34 -16.07
CA LEU A 148 -13.79 -7.03 -15.61
C LEU A 148 -14.84 -6.51 -16.61
N ARG A 149 -16.00 -6.12 -16.09
CA ARG A 149 -17.13 -5.60 -16.88
C ARG A 149 -17.16 -4.09 -16.87
N ARG A 150 -17.88 -3.53 -17.78
CA ARG A 150 -18.05 -2.08 -17.89
C ARG A 150 -18.78 -1.53 -16.65
N GLY A 151 -18.15 -0.53 -15.99
CA GLY A 151 -18.65 0.08 -14.76
C GLY A 151 -18.37 -0.72 -13.49
N GLU A 152 -17.75 -1.90 -13.61
CA GLU A 152 -17.37 -2.73 -12.47
C GLU A 152 -16.11 -2.20 -11.79
N VAL A 153 -16.07 -2.29 -10.45
CA VAL A 153 -14.86 -2.12 -9.65
C VAL A 153 -14.46 -3.49 -9.10
N LEU A 154 -13.39 -4.06 -9.64
CA LEU A 154 -12.83 -5.34 -9.20
C LEU A 154 -11.74 -5.13 -8.16
N GLY A 155 -11.96 -5.61 -6.94
CA GLY A 155 -10.94 -5.62 -5.88
C GLY A 155 -10.00 -6.81 -6.00
N ILE A 156 -8.68 -6.57 -6.05
CA ILE A 156 -7.65 -7.60 -6.02
C ILE A 156 -6.94 -7.54 -4.67
N ALA A 157 -7.21 -8.52 -3.80
CA ALA A 157 -6.62 -8.61 -2.47
C ALA A 157 -5.51 -9.67 -2.42
N GLY A 158 -4.54 -9.49 -1.52
CA GLY A 158 -3.46 -10.43 -1.29
C GLY A 158 -2.41 -9.88 -0.34
N LEU A 159 -1.63 -10.76 0.28
CA LEU A 159 -0.51 -10.37 1.13
C LEU A 159 0.62 -9.73 0.32
N LEU A 160 1.58 -9.09 1.02
CA LEU A 160 2.81 -8.58 0.40
C LEU A 160 3.53 -9.74 -0.34
N GLY A 161 3.95 -9.47 -1.57
CA GLY A 161 4.59 -10.50 -2.41
C GLY A 161 3.64 -11.48 -3.10
N ALA A 162 2.31 -11.30 -2.98
CA ALA A 162 1.31 -12.15 -3.64
C ALA A 162 1.21 -12.00 -5.17
N GLY A 163 2.05 -11.16 -5.78
CA GLY A 163 2.07 -10.97 -7.24
C GLY A 163 1.08 -9.94 -7.79
N ARG A 164 0.41 -9.15 -6.92
CA ARG A 164 -0.59 -8.15 -7.36
C ARG A 164 0.00 -7.12 -8.31
N SER A 165 1.13 -6.52 -7.94
CA SER A 165 1.81 -5.50 -8.76
C SER A 165 2.33 -6.10 -10.07
N GLU A 166 2.86 -7.30 -10.04
CA GLU A 166 3.34 -8.04 -11.22
C GLU A 166 2.19 -8.35 -12.18
N LEU A 167 1.04 -8.74 -11.65
CA LEU A 167 -0.18 -8.94 -12.45
C LEU A 167 -0.59 -7.67 -13.19
N LEU A 168 -0.69 -6.54 -12.47
CA LEU A 168 -1.06 -5.26 -13.06
C LEU A 168 -0.04 -4.79 -14.09
N LYS A 169 1.25 -4.92 -13.82
CA LYS A 169 2.32 -4.58 -14.76
C LYS A 169 2.31 -5.45 -16.02
N ALA A 170 2.02 -6.75 -15.87
CA ALA A 170 1.86 -7.64 -17.01
C ALA A 170 0.66 -7.25 -17.88
N ILE A 171 -0.48 -6.89 -17.27
CA ILE A 171 -1.68 -6.43 -17.99
C ILE A 171 -1.39 -5.16 -18.78
N VAL A 172 -0.69 -4.20 -18.21
CA VAL A 172 -0.40 -2.92 -18.88
C VAL A 172 0.84 -2.96 -19.79
N GLY A 173 1.51 -4.11 -19.88
CA GLY A 173 2.67 -4.26 -20.78
C GLY A 173 3.99 -3.66 -20.24
N LEU A 174 4.10 -3.45 -18.95
CA LEU A 174 5.34 -3.05 -18.27
C LEU A 174 6.22 -4.25 -17.90
N GLU A 175 5.62 -5.43 -17.79
CA GLU A 175 6.30 -6.72 -17.58
C GLU A 175 5.78 -7.75 -18.59
N THR A 176 6.64 -8.67 -18.98
CA THR A 176 6.25 -9.78 -19.85
C THR A 176 5.63 -10.92 -19.05
N TYR A 177 4.89 -11.81 -19.71
CA TYR A 177 4.38 -13.03 -19.11
C TYR A 177 4.68 -14.24 -20.02
N GLU A 178 4.71 -15.43 -19.42
CA GLU A 178 5.10 -16.66 -20.13
C GLU A 178 3.94 -17.31 -20.88
N GLN A 179 2.75 -17.29 -20.27
CA GLN A 179 1.54 -17.96 -20.79
C GLN A 179 0.30 -17.18 -20.41
N GLY A 180 -0.76 -17.42 -21.15
CA GLY A 180 -2.07 -16.80 -20.93
C GLY A 180 -2.45 -15.80 -22.01
N GLU A 181 -3.59 -15.18 -21.82
CA GLU A 181 -4.17 -14.23 -22.78
C GLU A 181 -4.74 -13.02 -22.05
N ILE A 182 -4.58 -11.87 -22.67
CA ILE A 182 -5.25 -10.63 -22.27
C ILE A 182 -6.16 -10.24 -23.43
N VAL A 183 -7.43 -10.00 -23.12
CA VAL A 183 -8.45 -9.60 -24.10
C VAL A 183 -9.03 -8.28 -23.64
N ILE A 184 -9.04 -7.27 -24.53
CA ILE A 184 -9.60 -5.94 -24.28
C ILE A 184 -10.71 -5.68 -25.27
N ASN A 185 -11.93 -5.42 -24.78
CA ASN A 185 -13.12 -5.21 -25.62
C ASN A 185 -13.29 -6.29 -26.70
N GLY A 186 -13.01 -7.55 -26.37
CA GLY A 186 -13.10 -8.70 -27.29
C GLY A 186 -11.88 -8.89 -28.20
N GLU A 187 -10.90 -7.98 -28.21
CA GLU A 187 -9.68 -8.10 -29.00
C GLU A 187 -8.55 -8.74 -28.18
N LYS A 188 -7.96 -9.82 -28.67
CA LYS A 188 -6.82 -10.49 -28.04
C LYS A 188 -5.55 -9.67 -28.25
N ILE A 189 -4.86 -9.37 -27.13
CA ILE A 189 -3.59 -8.67 -27.12
C ILE A 189 -2.45 -9.69 -26.95
N THR A 190 -1.67 -9.87 -28.01
CA THR A 190 -0.65 -10.92 -28.06
C THR A 190 0.63 -10.53 -27.31
N ARG A 191 0.96 -9.24 -27.32
CA ARG A 191 2.14 -8.67 -26.64
C ARG A 191 1.77 -7.28 -26.15
N PRO A 192 1.28 -7.14 -24.92
CA PRO A 192 0.94 -5.82 -24.41
C PRO A 192 2.20 -4.95 -24.34
N ASP A 193 2.08 -3.74 -24.81
CA ASP A 193 3.05 -2.65 -24.68
C ASP A 193 2.35 -1.48 -24.01
N TYR A 194 3.03 -0.82 -23.10
CA TYR A 194 2.41 0.22 -22.26
C TYR A 194 1.82 1.37 -23.08
N GLY A 195 2.54 1.82 -24.13
CA GLY A 195 2.06 2.89 -25.00
C GLY A 195 0.81 2.50 -25.81
N ASP A 196 0.74 1.24 -26.21
CA ASP A 196 -0.42 0.69 -26.92
C ASP A 196 -1.63 0.48 -26.00
N MET A 197 -1.37 0.04 -24.77
CA MET A 197 -2.39 -0.10 -23.73
C MET A 197 -3.00 1.25 -23.35
N LEU A 198 -2.18 2.30 -23.24
CA LEU A 198 -2.67 3.67 -23.04
C LEU A 198 -3.59 4.14 -24.17
N LYS A 199 -3.24 3.86 -25.44
CA LYS A 199 -4.09 4.20 -26.60
C LYS A 199 -5.42 3.45 -26.57
N ARG A 200 -5.44 2.24 -26.01
CA ARG A 200 -6.66 1.43 -25.80
C ARG A 200 -7.48 1.87 -24.58
N GLY A 201 -7.03 2.90 -23.86
CA GLY A 201 -7.73 3.47 -22.69
C GLY A 201 -7.44 2.79 -21.38
N ILE A 202 -6.36 1.97 -21.28
CA ILE A 202 -5.92 1.37 -20.03
C ILE A 202 -4.95 2.32 -19.34
N GLY A 203 -5.34 2.87 -18.20
CA GLY A 203 -4.47 3.68 -17.32
C GLY A 203 -3.89 2.85 -16.18
N TYR A 204 -2.69 3.18 -15.75
CA TYR A 204 -2.02 2.54 -14.60
C TYR A 204 -1.45 3.57 -13.65
N THR A 205 -1.74 3.41 -12.36
CA THR A 205 -1.13 4.20 -11.28
C THR A 205 -0.26 3.26 -10.44
N PRO A 206 1.06 3.48 -10.39
CA PRO A 206 1.97 2.59 -9.66
C PRO A 206 1.84 2.75 -8.15
N GLU A 207 2.24 1.72 -7.40
CA GLU A 207 2.30 1.70 -5.94
C GLU A 207 3.27 2.78 -5.41
N ASN A 208 4.49 2.80 -5.93
CA ASN A 208 5.47 3.82 -5.60
C ASN A 208 5.29 5.07 -6.47
N ARG A 209 4.50 6.00 -5.97
CA ARG A 209 4.17 7.25 -6.67
C ARG A 209 5.38 8.14 -6.93
N LYS A 210 6.33 8.21 -5.97
CA LYS A 210 7.49 9.10 -6.05
C LYS A 210 8.51 8.64 -7.09
N GLU A 211 8.68 7.34 -7.25
CA GLU A 211 9.67 6.79 -8.17
C GLU A 211 9.11 6.51 -9.57
N ALA A 212 7.84 6.12 -9.65
CA ALA A 212 7.26 5.64 -10.90
C ALA A 212 5.96 6.37 -11.31
N GLY A 213 5.38 7.21 -10.47
CA GLY A 213 4.08 7.84 -10.72
C GLY A 213 4.12 9.31 -11.10
N ILE A 214 5.13 10.05 -10.61
CA ILE A 214 5.29 11.49 -10.86
C ILE A 214 6.74 11.81 -11.19
N ILE A 215 6.96 12.93 -11.88
CA ILE A 215 8.28 13.51 -12.11
C ILE A 215 8.44 14.68 -11.13
N PRO A 216 9.23 14.54 -10.03
CA PRO A 216 9.23 15.49 -8.91
C PRO A 216 9.66 16.92 -9.26
N TRP A 217 10.44 17.09 -10.32
CA TRP A 217 10.94 18.40 -10.76
C TRP A 217 10.05 19.11 -11.79
N LEU A 218 8.97 18.46 -12.23
CA LEU A 218 7.95 19.06 -13.09
C LEU A 218 6.79 19.64 -12.27
N GLY A 219 6.11 20.64 -12.81
CA GLY A 219 4.90 21.21 -12.24
C GLY A 219 3.76 20.19 -12.15
N VAL A 220 2.74 20.49 -11.36
CA VAL A 220 1.54 19.65 -11.24
C VAL A 220 0.80 19.58 -12.57
N ASP A 221 0.72 20.70 -13.28
CA ASP A 221 0.13 20.82 -14.62
C ASP A 221 0.87 19.94 -15.63
N GLU A 222 2.20 20.01 -15.66
CA GLU A 222 3.04 19.20 -16.54
C GLU A 222 2.89 17.69 -16.23
N ASN A 223 2.92 17.31 -14.96
CA ASN A 223 2.68 15.92 -14.55
C ASN A 223 1.29 15.42 -14.96
N THR A 224 0.26 16.26 -14.87
CA THR A 224 -1.12 15.89 -15.20
C THR A 224 -1.28 15.60 -16.69
N VAL A 225 -0.54 16.28 -17.56
CA VAL A 225 -0.69 16.15 -19.02
C VAL A 225 0.30 15.17 -19.66
N LEU A 226 1.25 14.62 -18.89
CA LEU A 226 2.32 13.76 -19.42
C LEU A 226 1.82 12.64 -20.33
N THR A 227 0.79 11.92 -19.92
CA THR A 227 0.23 10.78 -20.67
C THR A 227 -0.59 11.19 -21.87
N ASN A 228 -1.04 12.45 -21.95
CA ASN A 228 -1.86 12.99 -23.02
C ASN A 228 -1.17 14.08 -23.86
N ARG A 229 0.14 14.24 -23.68
CA ARG A 229 0.91 15.32 -24.32
C ARG A 229 0.73 15.35 -25.84
N GLN A 230 0.65 14.19 -26.50
CA GLN A 230 0.41 14.11 -27.94
C GLN A 230 -0.98 14.60 -28.37
N LYS A 231 -2.00 14.51 -27.50
CA LYS A 231 -3.36 14.99 -27.77
C LYS A 231 -3.52 16.48 -27.50
N ILE A 232 -2.66 17.05 -26.64
CA ILE A 232 -2.72 18.44 -26.19
C ILE A 232 -1.77 19.32 -26.98
N SER A 233 -0.69 18.76 -27.53
CA SER A 233 0.23 19.44 -28.44
C SER A 233 -0.47 19.61 -29.80
N THR A 234 -1.26 20.65 -29.93
CA THR A 234 -1.69 21.16 -31.22
C THR A 234 -0.53 21.92 -31.83
N ASN A 235 0.07 21.36 -32.87
CA ASN A 235 0.95 22.03 -33.83
C ASN A 235 2.09 22.88 -33.24
N GLY A 236 3.27 22.31 -33.11
CA GLY A 236 4.54 22.97 -33.08
C GLY A 236 5.50 22.11 -33.85
#